data_f8c12267336f9d97ea49d16f419cf7ea
#
_entry.id   f8c12267336f9d97ea49d16f419cf7ea
#
_cell.length_a   1.000
_cell.length_b   1.000
_cell.length_c   1.000
_cell.angle_alpha   90.00
_cell.angle_beta   90.00
_cell.angle_gamma   90.00
#
_symmetry.space_group_name_H-M   'P 1'
#
loop_
_entity.id
_entity.type
_entity.pdbx_description
1 polymer ?
#
loop_
_entity_poly.entity_id
_entity_poly.type
_entity_poly.pdbx_seq_one_letter_code
_entity_poly.pdbx_strand_id
1 'polypeptide(L)'
;MKDLEFAIQDVIGETKNTDLERVVKQNFNGETNEVGIYLALARLAQRQGYPEIAGVLKTIAWEEAEHASVFAELNGMIQEDIFENIKQM
;
A
#
# COMPACT_ATOMS: atom_id res chain seq x y z
N MET A 1 3.40 9.65 -12.63
CA MET A 1 3.81 9.64 -11.23
C MET A 1 5.29 9.89 -11.16
N LYS A 2 5.64 11.07 -10.79
CA LYS A 2 7.04 11.46 -10.87
C LYS A 2 7.81 11.18 -9.57
N ASP A 3 7.08 11.01 -8.49
CA ASP A 3 7.70 10.97 -7.18
C ASP A 3 7.35 9.68 -6.47
N LEU A 4 8.33 8.83 -6.28
CA LEU A 4 8.18 7.56 -5.60
C LEU A 4 8.79 7.56 -4.20
N GLU A 5 9.04 8.75 -3.67
CA GLU A 5 9.59 8.85 -2.33
C GLU A 5 8.51 8.58 -1.29
N PHE A 6 8.88 7.77 -0.32
CA PHE A 6 8.01 7.48 0.82
C PHE A 6 8.39 8.36 2.01
N ALA A 7 7.44 8.57 2.89
CA ALA A 7 7.76 9.09 4.21
C ALA A 7 8.68 8.09 4.91
N ILE A 8 9.75 8.56 5.51
CA ILE A 8 10.77 7.70 6.09
C ILE A 8 10.68 7.57 7.61
N GLN A 9 9.49 7.78 8.16
CA GLN A 9 9.27 7.59 9.59
C GLN A 9 9.40 6.12 9.94
N ASP A 10 10.11 5.83 11.02
CA ASP A 10 10.22 4.48 11.52
C ASP A 10 9.07 4.20 12.48
N VAL A 11 8.14 3.37 12.02
CA VAL A 11 6.96 3.01 12.82
C VAL A 11 6.83 1.50 12.95
N ILE A 12 7.88 0.76 12.61
CA ILE A 12 7.85 -0.71 12.58
C ILE A 12 7.44 -1.28 13.93
N GLY A 13 6.34 -2.02 13.92
CA GLY A 13 5.87 -2.76 15.08
C GLY A 13 5.13 -1.95 16.12
N GLU A 14 4.85 -0.67 15.88
CA GLU A 14 4.21 0.17 16.89
C GLU A 14 2.83 -0.33 17.30
N THR A 15 2.08 -0.94 16.41
CA THR A 15 0.76 -1.46 16.73
C THR A 15 0.74 -2.95 17.00
N LYS A 16 1.86 -3.63 16.76
CA LYS A 16 1.94 -5.07 17.00
C LYS A 16 1.74 -5.39 18.48
N ASN A 17 0.91 -6.39 18.76
CA ASN A 17 0.57 -6.81 20.11
C ASN A 17 -0.14 -5.73 20.94
N THR A 18 -0.79 -4.80 20.26
CA THR A 18 -1.64 -3.79 20.90
C THR A 18 -3.09 -4.02 20.49
N ASP A 19 -4.00 -3.26 21.10
CA ASP A 19 -5.41 -3.30 20.75
C ASP A 19 -5.67 -2.85 19.31
N LEU A 20 -4.72 -2.13 18.71
CA LEU A 20 -4.86 -1.60 17.35
C LEU A 20 -4.44 -2.59 16.27
N GLU A 21 -3.73 -3.65 16.62
CA GLU A 21 -3.17 -4.58 15.63
C GLU A 21 -4.23 -5.12 14.68
N ARG A 22 -5.37 -5.52 15.22
CA ARG A 22 -6.46 -6.09 14.42
C ARG A 22 -7.03 -5.08 13.42
N VAL A 23 -7.27 -3.86 13.89
CA VAL A 23 -7.84 -2.79 13.04
C VAL A 23 -6.86 -2.42 11.94
N VAL A 24 -5.57 -2.30 12.29
CA VAL A 24 -4.53 -1.99 11.32
C VAL A 24 -4.43 -3.09 10.26
N LYS A 25 -4.54 -4.36 10.67
CA LYS A 25 -4.52 -5.47 9.73
C LYS A 25 -5.71 -5.43 8.76
N GLN A 26 -6.89 -5.11 9.28
CA GLN A 26 -8.08 -4.96 8.44
C GLN A 26 -7.91 -3.85 7.44
N ASN A 27 -7.35 -2.72 7.86
CA ASN A 27 -7.09 -1.60 6.97
C ASN A 27 -6.04 -1.96 5.92
N PHE A 28 -4.98 -2.66 6.31
CA PHE A 28 -3.98 -3.13 5.36
C PHE A 28 -4.63 -3.99 4.26
N ASN A 29 -5.46 -4.93 4.66
CA ASN A 29 -6.13 -5.83 3.71
C ASN A 29 -7.06 -5.07 2.78
N GLY A 30 -7.81 -4.10 3.31
CA GLY A 30 -8.73 -3.28 2.53
C GLY A 30 -7.99 -2.42 1.51
N GLU A 31 -6.94 -1.72 1.94
CA GLU A 31 -6.15 -0.85 1.06
C GLU A 31 -5.47 -1.67 -0.03
N THR A 32 -4.92 -2.83 0.32
CA THR A 32 -4.25 -3.70 -0.64
C THR A 32 -5.24 -4.21 -1.69
N ASN A 33 -6.44 -4.59 -1.28
CA ASN A 33 -7.48 -5.02 -2.20
C ASN A 33 -7.88 -3.88 -3.14
N GLU A 34 -8.01 -2.67 -2.62
CA GLU A 34 -8.38 -1.49 -3.42
C GLU A 34 -7.35 -1.16 -4.47
N VAL A 35 -6.06 -1.33 -4.18
CA VAL A 35 -5.00 -1.09 -5.18
C VAL A 35 -5.27 -1.91 -6.44
N GLY A 36 -5.56 -3.19 -6.28
CA GLY A 36 -5.83 -4.06 -7.43
C GLY A 36 -7.07 -3.62 -8.21
N ILE A 37 -8.13 -3.26 -7.49
CA ILE A 37 -9.38 -2.83 -8.13
C ILE A 37 -9.17 -1.52 -8.90
N TYR A 38 -8.53 -0.53 -8.29
CA TYR A 38 -8.28 0.74 -8.97
C TYR A 38 -7.40 0.57 -10.21
N LEU A 39 -6.39 -0.29 -10.14
CA LEU A 39 -5.56 -0.56 -11.31
C LEU A 39 -6.34 -1.29 -12.42
N ALA A 40 -7.20 -2.20 -12.05
CA ALA A 40 -8.06 -2.87 -13.02
C ALA A 40 -8.99 -1.88 -13.72
N LEU A 41 -9.55 -0.94 -12.95
CA LEU A 41 -10.38 0.12 -13.51
C LEU A 41 -9.57 1.05 -14.41
N ALA A 42 -8.32 1.33 -14.06
CA ALA A 42 -7.43 2.13 -14.89
C ALA A 42 -7.17 1.44 -16.24
N ARG A 43 -6.95 0.13 -16.21
CA ARG A 43 -6.77 -0.66 -17.44
C ARG A 43 -8.01 -0.60 -18.32
N LEU A 44 -9.17 -0.72 -17.70
CA LEU A 44 -10.45 -0.63 -18.41
C LEU A 44 -10.63 0.74 -19.04
N ALA A 45 -10.38 1.81 -18.27
CA ALA A 45 -10.49 3.17 -18.77
C ALA A 45 -9.56 3.41 -19.95
N GLN A 46 -8.34 2.89 -19.88
CA GLN A 46 -7.38 3.02 -20.99
C GLN A 46 -7.87 2.32 -22.25
N ARG A 47 -8.40 1.09 -22.11
CA ARG A 47 -8.94 0.33 -23.25
C ARG A 47 -10.14 1.02 -23.88
N GLN A 48 -10.91 1.74 -23.09
CA GLN A 48 -12.10 2.42 -23.58
C GLN A 48 -11.82 3.85 -24.07
N GLY A 49 -10.57 4.26 -24.05
CA GLY A 49 -10.18 5.56 -24.60
C GLY A 49 -10.31 6.73 -23.64
N TYR A 50 -10.21 6.48 -22.33
CA TYR A 50 -10.28 7.52 -21.32
C TYR A 50 -8.95 7.64 -20.55
N PRO A 51 -7.88 8.12 -21.20
CA PRO A 51 -6.56 8.16 -20.55
C PRO A 51 -6.50 9.05 -19.31
N GLU A 52 -7.30 10.11 -19.28
CA GLU A 52 -7.31 10.99 -18.12
C GLU A 52 -7.92 10.31 -16.90
N ILE A 53 -8.98 9.54 -17.10
CA ILE A 53 -9.59 8.76 -16.03
C ILE A 53 -8.61 7.69 -15.56
N ALA A 54 -7.93 7.03 -16.49
CA ALA A 54 -6.91 6.03 -16.15
C ALA A 54 -5.80 6.64 -15.29
N GLY A 55 -5.36 7.86 -15.61
CA GLY A 55 -4.34 8.56 -14.84
C GLY A 55 -4.77 8.83 -13.41
N VAL A 56 -5.99 9.30 -13.23
CA VAL A 56 -6.53 9.56 -11.88
C VAL A 56 -6.60 8.27 -11.06
N LEU A 57 -7.08 7.18 -11.68
CA LEU A 57 -7.19 5.90 -10.99
C LEU A 57 -5.83 5.32 -10.59
N LYS A 58 -4.80 5.52 -11.41
CA LYS A 58 -3.43 5.11 -11.06
C LYS A 58 -2.91 5.89 -9.86
N THR A 59 -3.20 7.18 -9.81
CA THR A 59 -2.80 8.03 -8.68
C THR A 59 -3.48 7.57 -7.39
N ILE A 60 -4.77 7.28 -7.45
CA ILE A 60 -5.50 6.78 -6.29
C ILE A 60 -4.90 5.43 -5.85
N ALA A 61 -4.60 4.54 -6.79
CA ALA A 61 -4.01 3.25 -6.47
C ALA A 61 -2.67 3.41 -5.75
N TRP A 62 -1.84 4.36 -6.18
CA TRP A 62 -0.56 4.63 -5.51
C TRP A 62 -0.77 5.12 -4.08
N GLU A 63 -1.73 6.03 -3.86
CA GLU A 63 -2.03 6.51 -2.52
C GLU A 63 -2.48 5.37 -1.61
N GLU A 64 -3.34 4.48 -2.10
CA GLU A 64 -3.77 3.31 -1.35
C GLU A 64 -2.59 2.38 -1.03
N ALA A 65 -1.67 2.23 -1.97
CA ALA A 65 -0.47 1.42 -1.77
C ALA A 65 0.43 2.03 -0.69
N GLU A 66 0.58 3.35 -0.67
CA GLU A 66 1.34 4.04 0.38
C GLU A 66 0.72 3.81 1.75
N HIS A 67 -0.61 3.95 1.86
CA HIS A 67 -1.32 3.68 3.11
C HIS A 67 -1.08 2.24 3.57
N ALA A 68 -1.21 1.29 2.65
CA ALA A 68 -0.99 -0.12 2.97
C ALA A 68 0.44 -0.36 3.48
N SER A 69 1.44 0.30 2.88
CA SER A 69 2.83 0.12 3.28
C SER A 69 3.06 0.58 4.74
N VAL A 70 2.42 1.69 5.13
CA VAL A 70 2.52 2.17 6.50
C VAL A 70 1.84 1.20 7.47
N PHE A 71 0.67 0.67 7.12
CA PHE A 71 0.00 -0.32 7.95
C PHE A 71 0.83 -1.59 8.11
N ALA A 72 1.52 -2.01 7.04
CA ALA A 72 2.41 -3.17 7.11
C ALA A 72 3.55 -2.92 8.11
N GLU A 73 4.14 -1.74 8.11
CA GLU A 73 5.18 -1.39 9.07
C GLU A 73 4.62 -1.34 10.48
N LEU A 74 3.51 -0.65 10.68
CA LEU A 74 2.89 -0.50 12.00
C LEU A 74 2.65 -1.84 12.67
N ASN A 75 2.20 -2.83 11.93
CA ASN A 75 1.92 -4.16 12.46
C ASN A 75 3.12 -5.09 12.46
N GLY A 76 4.30 -4.58 12.15
CA GLY A 76 5.52 -5.39 12.18
C GLY A 76 5.49 -6.54 11.18
N MET A 77 4.89 -6.33 10.02
CA MET A 77 4.86 -7.34 8.97
C MET A 77 6.20 -7.46 8.27
N ILE A 78 7.07 -6.50 8.49
CA ILE A 78 8.46 -6.53 8.04
C ILE A 78 9.38 -6.30 9.24
N GLN A 79 10.65 -6.64 9.08
CA GLN A 79 11.68 -6.47 10.09
C GLN A 79 12.55 -5.27 9.74
N GLU A 80 13.34 -4.81 10.73
CA GLU A 80 14.26 -3.67 10.56
C GLU A 80 15.36 -3.93 9.53
N ASP A 81 15.82 -5.17 9.41
CA ASP A 81 16.92 -5.53 8.50
C ASP A 81 16.39 -5.92 7.14
N ILE A 82 16.70 -5.10 6.12
CA ILE A 82 16.22 -5.36 4.76
C ILE A 82 16.69 -6.74 4.24
N PHE A 83 17.88 -7.13 4.58
CA PHE A 83 18.42 -8.42 4.10
C PHE A 83 17.71 -9.60 4.73
N GLU A 84 17.29 -9.48 5.99
CA GLU A 84 16.49 -10.52 6.63
C GLU A 84 15.10 -10.63 5.97
N ASN A 85 14.52 -9.51 5.60
CA ASN A 85 13.23 -9.50 4.88
C ASN A 85 13.37 -10.19 3.52
N ILE A 86 14.44 -9.88 2.79
CA ILE A 86 14.67 -10.47 1.47
C ILE A 86 14.82 -11.98 1.56
N LYS A 87 15.50 -12.49 2.57
CA LYS A 87 15.66 -13.93 2.77
C LYS A 87 14.35 -14.68 2.94
N GLN A 88 13.32 -14.00 3.41
CA GLN A 88 12.02 -14.59 3.70
C GLN A 88 11.01 -14.44 2.56
N MET A 89 11.40 -13.84 1.48
CA MET A 89 10.52 -13.65 0.32
C MET A 89 10.28 -14.94 -0.47
#